data_9c3d53091361582a4f62a642a3405c3d
#
_entry.id   9c3d53091361582a4f62a642a3405c3d
#
_cell.length_a   1.000
_cell.length_b   1.000
_cell.length_c   1.000
_cell.angle_alpha   90.00
_cell.angle_beta   90.00
_cell.angle_gamma   90.00
#
_symmetry.space_group_name_H-M   'P 1'
#
loop_
_entity.id
_entity.type
_entity.pdbx_description
1 polymer ?
#
loop_
_entity_poly.entity_id
_entity_poly.type
_entity_poly.pdbx_seq_one_letter_code
_entity_poly.pdbx_strand_id
1 'polypeptide(L)'
;YAAGYLVRQEEAVRHHWGGLARLIGILTVVAFLLLLEPDFGATVIVIGMVVGMMFLAGARLFYVLAMLVAVAVVFAGLILNAPYRLQRLTAYQDPWADPFGSGFQLIQSLIAFGRGEWLGVGLGNSVQKLFYLPEAHTDFVFSIWAEETGLIGAAALIVLFALLIARILQTGWSAATLGRHFAAHVCFGTALMFAAKYGQIELVRF
;
A
#
# COMPACT_ATOMS: atom_id res chain seq x y z
N TYR A 1 -0.52 -1.10 18.24
CA TYR A 1 -0.48 -2.40 18.93
C TYR A 1 0.77 -3.19 18.54
N ALA A 2 1.01 -3.44 17.25
CA ALA A 2 2.14 -4.25 16.74
C ALA A 2 3.50 -3.77 17.29
N ALA A 3 3.80 -2.47 17.22
CA ALA A 3 5.04 -1.90 17.78
C ALA A 3 5.24 -2.22 19.27
N GLY A 4 4.20 -2.02 20.08
CA GLY A 4 4.27 -2.31 21.50
C GLY A 4 4.37 -3.79 21.83
N TYR A 5 3.78 -4.65 20.98
CA TYR A 5 3.88 -6.10 21.12
C TYR A 5 5.29 -6.59 20.79
N LEU A 6 5.84 -6.16 19.65
CA LEU A 6 7.19 -6.55 19.21
C LEU A 6 8.27 -6.17 20.21
N VAL A 7 8.16 -5.02 20.85
CA VAL A 7 9.09 -4.60 21.89
C VAL A 7 8.97 -5.44 23.16
N ARG A 8 7.74 -5.72 23.61
CA ARG A 8 7.53 -6.48 24.86
C ARG A 8 7.88 -7.96 24.71
N GLN A 9 7.82 -8.51 23.52
CA GLN A 9 8.02 -9.93 23.25
C GLN A 9 9.24 -10.17 22.33
N GLU A 10 10.25 -9.29 22.37
CA GLU A 10 11.37 -9.29 21.43
C GLU A 10 12.07 -10.65 21.35
N GLU A 11 12.40 -11.26 22.49
CA GLU A 11 13.06 -12.57 22.53
C GLU A 11 12.18 -13.69 21.98
N ALA A 12 10.90 -13.72 22.34
CA ALA A 12 9.96 -14.71 21.87
C ALA A 12 9.71 -14.60 20.36
N VAL A 13 9.61 -13.38 19.83
CA VAL A 13 9.44 -13.08 18.40
C VAL A 13 10.64 -13.54 17.58
N ARG A 14 11.85 -13.41 18.13
CA ARG A 14 13.10 -13.81 17.45
C ARG A 14 13.28 -15.32 17.35
N HIS A 15 12.79 -16.08 18.34
CA HIS A 15 13.17 -17.48 18.48
C HIS A 15 12.04 -18.48 18.33
N HIS A 16 10.78 -18.10 18.59
CA HIS A 16 9.66 -19.04 18.66
C HIS A 16 8.40 -18.56 17.89
N TRP A 17 7.74 -19.49 17.20
CA TRP A 17 6.43 -19.25 16.58
C TRP A 17 5.39 -18.78 17.60
N GLY A 18 5.41 -19.30 18.83
CA GLY A 18 4.51 -18.90 19.90
C GLY A 18 4.57 -17.40 20.22
N GLY A 19 5.74 -16.77 20.07
CA GLY A 19 5.91 -15.32 20.23
C GLY A 19 5.18 -14.51 19.16
N LEU A 20 4.94 -15.08 18.00
CA LEU A 20 4.23 -14.42 16.89
C LEU A 20 2.73 -14.75 16.86
N ALA A 21 2.31 -15.84 17.50
CA ALA A 21 0.96 -16.38 17.39
C ALA A 21 -0.14 -15.36 17.73
N ARG A 22 0.05 -14.57 18.81
CA ARG A 22 -0.93 -13.54 19.20
C ARG A 22 -1.01 -12.41 18.20
N LEU A 23 0.14 -11.96 17.68
CA LEU A 23 0.20 -10.90 16.66
C LEU A 23 -0.46 -11.36 15.36
N ILE A 24 -0.16 -12.58 14.93
CA ILE A 24 -0.75 -13.23 13.75
C ILE A 24 -2.26 -13.40 13.94
N GLY A 25 -2.70 -13.86 15.12
CA GLY A 25 -4.13 -14.02 15.41
C GLY A 25 -4.91 -12.71 15.30
N ILE A 26 -4.38 -11.61 15.87
CA ILE A 26 -5.01 -10.29 15.75
C ILE A 26 -5.00 -9.82 14.30
N LEU A 27 -3.86 -9.99 13.60
CA LEU A 27 -3.75 -9.62 12.19
C LEU A 27 -4.75 -10.38 11.32
N THR A 28 -4.93 -11.68 11.58
CA THR A 28 -5.92 -12.52 10.88
C THR A 28 -7.35 -12.02 11.10
N VAL A 29 -7.71 -11.65 12.34
CA VAL A 29 -9.03 -11.09 12.63
C VAL A 29 -9.23 -9.75 11.90
N VAL A 30 -8.26 -8.86 11.95
CA VAL A 30 -8.33 -7.56 11.24
C VAL A 30 -8.43 -7.78 9.73
N ALA A 31 -7.59 -8.63 9.16
CA ALA A 31 -7.63 -8.97 7.73
C ALA A 31 -8.97 -9.57 7.32
N PHE A 32 -9.52 -10.47 8.14
CA PHE A 32 -10.83 -11.06 7.89
C PHE A 32 -11.95 -10.01 7.88
N LEU A 33 -11.95 -9.08 8.84
CA LEU A 33 -12.93 -7.99 8.88
C LEU A 33 -12.83 -7.07 7.65
N LEU A 34 -11.61 -6.71 7.23
CA LEU A 34 -11.39 -5.89 6.03
C LEU A 34 -11.82 -6.63 4.75
N LEU A 35 -11.64 -7.95 4.70
CA LEU A 35 -12.10 -8.76 3.56
C LEU A 35 -13.63 -8.90 3.50
N LEU A 36 -14.33 -8.76 4.62
CA LEU A 36 -15.80 -8.67 4.64
C LEU A 36 -16.31 -7.36 4.03
N GLU A 37 -15.53 -6.27 4.12
CA GLU A 37 -15.80 -4.97 3.46
C GLU A 37 -15.30 -4.92 2.00
N PRO A 38 -15.00 -6.03 1.38
CA PRO A 38 -14.14 -6.33 0.21
C PRO A 38 -13.01 -5.32 -0.05
N ASP A 39 -12.39 -4.78 1.01
CA ASP A 39 -11.22 -3.89 0.88
C ASP A 39 -9.89 -4.69 0.89
N PHE A 40 -9.51 -5.14 -0.31
CA PHE A 40 -8.24 -5.84 -0.52
C PHE A 40 -7.03 -4.93 -0.33
N GLY A 41 -7.15 -3.68 -0.75
CA GLY A 41 -6.07 -2.71 -0.69
C GLY A 41 -5.61 -2.47 0.75
N ALA A 42 -6.54 -2.14 1.65
CA ALA A 42 -6.25 -1.96 3.06
C ALA A 42 -5.72 -3.25 3.69
N THR A 43 -6.27 -4.42 3.32
CA THR A 43 -5.81 -5.71 3.82
C THR A 43 -4.34 -5.96 3.50
N VAL A 44 -3.92 -5.75 2.24
CA VAL A 44 -2.51 -5.92 1.80
C VAL A 44 -1.59 -4.94 2.54
N ILE A 45 -2.00 -3.67 2.69
CA ILE A 45 -1.19 -2.66 3.41
C ILE A 45 -1.00 -3.07 4.87
N VAL A 46 -2.07 -3.44 5.58
CA VAL A 46 -1.99 -3.80 7.00
C VAL A 46 -1.13 -5.04 7.20
N ILE A 47 -1.30 -6.07 6.38
CA ILE A 47 -0.48 -7.29 6.44
C ILE A 47 0.97 -6.95 6.11
N GLY A 48 1.24 -6.23 5.01
CA GLY A 48 2.58 -5.85 4.58
C GLY A 48 3.31 -5.02 5.65
N MET A 49 2.61 -4.05 6.26
CA MET A 49 3.14 -3.26 7.36
C MET A 49 3.55 -4.12 8.57
N VAL A 50 2.68 -5.03 9.02
CA VAL A 50 2.97 -5.88 10.19
C VAL A 50 4.10 -6.86 9.89
N VAL A 51 4.09 -7.50 8.71
CA VAL A 51 5.15 -8.41 8.27
C VAL A 51 6.49 -7.67 8.14
N GLY A 52 6.49 -6.48 7.56
CA GLY A 52 7.68 -5.63 7.48
C GLY A 52 8.21 -5.23 8.87
N MET A 53 7.31 -4.88 9.80
CA MET A 53 7.70 -4.60 11.19
C MET A 53 8.28 -5.84 11.89
N MET A 54 7.74 -7.03 11.66
CA MET A 54 8.30 -8.29 12.18
C MET A 54 9.72 -8.53 11.68
N PHE A 55 9.95 -8.28 10.37
CA PHE A 55 11.28 -8.37 9.78
C PHE A 55 12.26 -7.38 10.43
N LEU A 56 11.87 -6.12 10.58
CA LEU A 56 12.69 -5.07 11.20
C LEU A 56 12.88 -5.28 12.71
N ALA A 57 11.99 -5.99 13.39
CA ALA A 57 12.15 -6.42 14.78
C ALA A 57 13.13 -7.59 14.95
N GLY A 58 13.68 -8.12 13.86
CA GLY A 58 14.65 -9.22 13.88
C GLY A 58 14.02 -10.61 13.98
N ALA A 59 12.74 -10.77 13.58
CA ALA A 59 12.16 -12.09 13.43
C ALA A 59 12.95 -12.92 12.41
N ARG A 60 13.04 -14.24 12.62
CA ARG A 60 13.75 -15.12 11.68
C ARG A 60 13.14 -15.01 10.29
N LEU A 61 13.98 -14.84 9.28
CA LEU A 61 13.57 -14.72 7.89
C LEU A 61 12.62 -15.84 7.44
N PHE A 62 12.81 -17.05 7.98
CA PHE A 62 11.93 -18.19 7.73
C PHE A 62 10.48 -17.91 8.13
N TYR A 63 10.23 -17.26 9.29
CA TYR A 63 8.87 -16.94 9.74
C TYR A 63 8.23 -15.87 8.86
N VAL A 64 9.01 -14.88 8.46
CA VAL A 64 8.57 -13.81 7.55
C VAL A 64 8.19 -14.39 6.19
N LEU A 65 9.05 -15.22 5.60
CA LEU A 65 8.80 -15.88 4.32
C LEU A 65 7.62 -16.84 4.38
N ALA A 66 7.52 -17.65 5.43
CA ALA A 66 6.38 -18.55 5.62
C ALA A 66 5.06 -17.79 5.70
N MET A 67 5.05 -16.63 6.37
CA MET A 67 3.86 -15.79 6.46
C MET A 67 3.54 -15.14 5.10
N LEU A 68 4.52 -14.65 4.36
CA LEU A 68 4.32 -14.11 3.01
C LEU A 68 3.74 -15.17 2.06
N VAL A 69 4.28 -16.39 2.09
CA VAL A 69 3.75 -17.51 1.30
C VAL A 69 2.31 -17.84 1.71
N ALA A 70 2.02 -17.94 3.00
CA ALA A 70 0.67 -18.21 3.48
C ALA A 70 -0.33 -17.14 3.01
N VAL A 71 0.05 -15.87 3.14
CA VAL A 71 -0.75 -14.73 2.64
C VAL A 71 -0.95 -14.83 1.14
N ALA A 72 0.11 -15.07 0.36
CA ALA A 72 0.02 -15.21 -1.10
C ALA A 72 -0.92 -16.36 -1.52
N VAL A 73 -0.88 -17.49 -0.84
CA VAL A 73 -1.77 -18.64 -1.10
C VAL A 73 -3.23 -18.27 -0.80
N VAL A 74 -3.49 -17.62 0.33
CA VAL A 74 -4.86 -17.17 0.68
C VAL A 74 -5.38 -16.17 -0.35
N PHE A 75 -4.59 -15.17 -0.73
CA PHE A 75 -4.98 -14.17 -1.73
C PHE A 75 -5.20 -14.82 -3.11
N ALA A 76 -4.31 -15.71 -3.54
CA ALA A 76 -4.50 -16.47 -4.78
C ALA A 76 -5.83 -17.25 -4.75
N GLY A 77 -6.13 -17.94 -3.66
CA GLY A 77 -7.40 -18.63 -3.49
C GLY A 77 -8.61 -17.70 -3.55
N LEU A 78 -8.53 -16.53 -2.92
CA LEU A 78 -9.60 -15.51 -2.94
C LEU A 78 -9.81 -14.91 -4.34
N ILE A 79 -8.76 -14.74 -5.12
CA ILE A 79 -8.83 -14.20 -6.49
C ILE A 79 -9.40 -15.25 -7.43
N LEU A 80 -8.91 -16.49 -7.37
CA LEU A 80 -9.35 -17.56 -8.26
C LEU A 80 -10.83 -17.94 -8.05
N ASN A 81 -11.35 -17.81 -6.82
CA ASN A 81 -12.74 -18.11 -6.52
C ASN A 81 -13.72 -16.97 -6.81
N ALA A 82 -13.25 -15.80 -7.29
CA ALA A 82 -14.10 -14.66 -7.58
C ALA A 82 -13.85 -14.11 -9.00
N PRO A 83 -14.71 -14.43 -9.99
CA PRO A 83 -14.50 -14.05 -11.39
C PRO A 83 -14.30 -12.54 -11.60
N TYR A 84 -15.00 -11.69 -10.83
CA TYR A 84 -14.86 -10.23 -10.95
C TYR A 84 -13.48 -9.72 -10.56
N ARG A 85 -12.78 -10.41 -9.64
CA ARG A 85 -11.41 -10.06 -9.23
C ARG A 85 -10.41 -10.41 -10.32
N LEU A 86 -10.62 -11.54 -10.98
CA LEU A 86 -9.81 -11.95 -12.11
C LEU A 86 -9.97 -10.97 -13.27
N GLN A 87 -11.20 -10.50 -13.54
CA GLN A 87 -11.46 -9.47 -14.55
C GLN A 87 -10.72 -8.15 -14.28
N ARG A 88 -10.62 -7.72 -13.01
CA ARG A 88 -9.82 -6.53 -12.66
C ARG A 88 -8.33 -6.74 -12.94
N LEU A 89 -7.79 -7.93 -12.66
CA LEU A 89 -6.40 -8.25 -12.97
C LEU A 89 -6.12 -8.24 -14.47
N THR A 90 -7.02 -8.82 -15.27
CA THR A 90 -6.90 -8.80 -16.74
C THR A 90 -7.07 -7.41 -17.31
N ALA A 91 -7.99 -6.60 -16.77
CA ALA A 91 -8.17 -5.20 -17.16
C ALA A 91 -6.92 -4.34 -16.86
N TYR A 92 -6.13 -4.70 -15.85
CA TYR A 92 -4.86 -4.03 -15.59
C TYR A 92 -3.79 -4.35 -16.66
N GLN A 93 -3.77 -5.57 -17.17
CA GLN A 93 -2.81 -5.98 -18.21
C GLN A 93 -3.17 -5.40 -19.60
N ASP A 94 -4.48 -5.37 -19.92
CA ASP A 94 -5.00 -4.78 -21.14
C ASP A 94 -6.32 -4.03 -20.86
N PRO A 95 -6.23 -2.77 -20.42
CA PRO A 95 -7.42 -1.98 -20.13
C PRO A 95 -8.25 -1.66 -21.38
N TRP A 96 -7.63 -1.71 -22.56
CA TRP A 96 -8.28 -1.44 -23.83
C TRP A 96 -9.16 -2.60 -24.33
N ALA A 97 -9.04 -3.79 -23.74
CA ALA A 97 -9.91 -4.90 -24.05
C ALA A 97 -11.38 -4.68 -23.65
N ASP A 98 -11.62 -3.88 -22.56
CA ASP A 98 -12.94 -3.47 -22.09
C ASP A 98 -12.95 -2.00 -21.67
N PRO A 99 -12.94 -1.06 -22.64
CA PRO A 99 -12.74 0.37 -22.37
C PRO A 99 -13.90 1.03 -21.60
N PHE A 100 -15.08 0.46 -21.64
CA PHE A 100 -16.30 1.01 -21.02
C PHE A 100 -16.73 0.26 -19.76
N GLY A 101 -16.10 -0.86 -19.45
CA GLY A 101 -16.35 -1.66 -18.26
C GLY A 101 -15.18 -1.64 -17.28
N SER A 102 -14.54 -2.77 -17.09
CA SER A 102 -13.49 -2.96 -16.08
C SER A 102 -12.22 -2.12 -16.31
N GLY A 103 -11.91 -1.76 -17.57
CA GLY A 103 -10.77 -0.91 -17.94
C GLY A 103 -11.03 0.59 -17.85
N PHE A 104 -12.29 1.03 -17.72
CA PHE A 104 -12.67 2.44 -17.85
C PHE A 104 -11.89 3.38 -16.93
N GLN A 105 -11.81 3.06 -15.63
CA GLN A 105 -11.13 3.91 -14.65
C GLN A 105 -9.65 4.07 -14.95
N LEU A 106 -8.97 2.97 -15.33
CA LEU A 106 -7.56 2.97 -15.66
C LEU A 106 -7.29 3.79 -16.94
N ILE A 107 -8.13 3.63 -17.96
CA ILE A 107 -8.01 4.40 -19.21
C ILE A 107 -8.18 5.90 -18.95
N GLN A 108 -9.19 6.30 -18.16
CA GLN A 108 -9.38 7.72 -17.81
C GLN A 108 -8.20 8.29 -17.03
N SER A 109 -7.62 7.46 -16.13
CA SER A 109 -6.38 7.81 -15.42
C SER A 109 -5.20 8.01 -16.38
N LEU A 110 -5.01 7.11 -17.35
CA LEU A 110 -3.95 7.24 -18.36
C LEU A 110 -4.16 8.46 -19.27
N ILE A 111 -5.42 8.77 -19.62
CA ILE A 111 -5.75 9.98 -20.38
C ILE A 111 -5.41 11.24 -19.56
N ALA A 112 -5.68 11.26 -18.25
CA ALA A 112 -5.30 12.34 -17.36
C ALA A 112 -3.78 12.58 -17.38
N PHE A 113 -2.97 11.52 -17.25
CA PHE A 113 -1.51 11.61 -17.35
C PHE A 113 -1.05 12.14 -18.72
N GLY A 114 -1.65 11.62 -19.81
CA GLY A 114 -1.31 12.06 -21.18
C GLY A 114 -1.61 13.53 -21.42
N ARG A 115 -2.74 14.04 -20.89
CA ARG A 115 -3.11 15.46 -21.00
C ARG A 115 -2.25 16.40 -20.17
N GLY A 116 -1.71 15.90 -19.04
CA GLY A 116 -0.84 16.70 -18.18
C GLY A 116 0.49 17.09 -18.84
N GLU A 117 0.99 16.31 -19.78
CA GLU A 117 2.27 16.54 -20.44
C GLU A 117 3.38 16.91 -19.43
N TRP A 118 4.19 17.93 -19.72
CA TRP A 118 5.29 18.38 -18.85
C TRP A 118 4.83 19.35 -17.74
N LEU A 119 3.95 20.30 -18.07
CA LEU A 119 3.62 21.45 -17.22
C LEU A 119 2.18 21.41 -16.67
N GLY A 120 1.36 20.48 -17.14
CA GLY A 120 -0.04 20.38 -16.78
C GLY A 120 -0.94 21.36 -17.53
N VAL A 121 -2.25 21.10 -17.40
CA VAL A 121 -3.29 21.98 -17.98
C VAL A 121 -3.58 23.21 -17.10
N GLY A 122 -2.93 23.30 -15.95
CA GLY A 122 -3.13 24.34 -14.94
C GLY A 122 -4.03 23.89 -13.78
N LEU A 123 -3.77 24.44 -12.60
CA LEU A 123 -4.52 24.12 -11.39
C LEU A 123 -6.00 24.48 -11.58
N GLY A 124 -6.86 23.55 -11.21
CA GLY A 124 -8.31 23.71 -11.33
C GLY A 124 -8.89 23.36 -12.72
N ASN A 125 -8.07 23.11 -13.75
CA ASN A 125 -8.50 22.89 -15.12
C ASN A 125 -8.57 21.41 -15.54
N SER A 126 -8.44 20.48 -14.60
CA SER A 126 -8.63 19.05 -14.90
C SER A 126 -10.06 18.80 -15.41
N VAL A 127 -10.14 18.14 -16.56
CA VAL A 127 -11.43 17.69 -17.13
C VAL A 127 -11.87 16.37 -16.51
N GLN A 128 -10.91 15.52 -16.13
CA GLN A 128 -11.20 14.21 -15.56
C GLN A 128 -11.92 14.30 -14.22
N LYS A 129 -11.75 15.37 -13.45
CA LYS A 129 -12.49 15.62 -12.20
C LYS A 129 -13.97 15.99 -12.42
N LEU A 130 -14.35 16.39 -13.64
CA LEU A 130 -15.71 16.78 -14.00
C LEU A 130 -16.53 15.56 -14.43
N PHE A 131 -16.67 14.56 -13.54
CA PHE A 131 -17.49 13.34 -13.70
C PHE A 131 -16.99 12.29 -14.71
N TYR A 132 -15.83 12.48 -15.35
CA TYR A 132 -15.27 11.46 -16.24
C TYR A 132 -14.54 10.35 -15.50
N LEU A 133 -13.97 10.63 -14.31
CA LEU A 133 -13.25 9.65 -13.51
C LEU A 133 -14.03 9.34 -12.23
N PRO A 134 -14.61 8.14 -12.08
CA PRO A 134 -15.21 7.69 -10.82
C PRO A 134 -14.16 7.71 -9.70
N GLU A 135 -14.57 8.02 -8.47
CA GLU A 135 -13.69 8.08 -7.30
C GLU A 135 -12.48 9.01 -7.49
N ALA A 136 -12.67 10.09 -8.25
CA ALA A 136 -11.65 11.09 -8.55
C ALA A 136 -11.01 11.72 -7.29
N HIS A 137 -11.79 11.81 -6.20
CA HIS A 137 -11.37 12.45 -4.94
C HIS A 137 -10.65 11.50 -3.97
N THR A 138 -10.69 10.20 -4.22
CA THR A 138 -10.15 9.16 -3.35
C THR A 138 -9.02 8.41 -4.03
N ASP A 139 -9.33 7.55 -4.97
CA ASP A 139 -8.39 6.58 -5.52
C ASP A 139 -7.52 7.16 -6.64
N PHE A 140 -8.04 8.14 -7.39
CA PHE A 140 -7.39 8.71 -8.56
C PHE A 140 -6.94 10.17 -8.40
N VAL A 141 -6.82 10.65 -7.17
CA VAL A 141 -6.34 12.03 -6.88
C VAL A 141 -4.99 12.32 -7.54
N PHE A 142 -4.10 11.33 -7.59
CA PHE A 142 -2.78 11.49 -8.21
C PHE A 142 -2.87 11.71 -9.73
N SER A 143 -3.81 11.05 -10.41
CA SER A 143 -4.03 11.25 -11.85
C SER A 143 -4.53 12.66 -12.15
N ILE A 144 -5.44 13.19 -11.31
CA ILE A 144 -5.90 14.58 -11.42
C ILE A 144 -4.77 15.56 -11.15
N TRP A 145 -3.97 15.30 -10.11
CA TRP A 145 -2.79 16.10 -9.80
C TRP A 145 -1.82 16.13 -10.98
N ALA A 146 -1.55 14.97 -11.59
CA ALA A 146 -0.68 14.87 -12.76
C ALA A 146 -1.28 15.56 -14.00
N GLU A 147 -2.60 15.53 -14.22
CA GLU A 147 -3.26 16.30 -15.28
C GLU A 147 -3.07 17.81 -15.07
N GLU A 148 -3.26 18.30 -13.83
CA GLU A 148 -3.21 19.73 -13.53
C GLU A 148 -1.79 20.31 -13.48
N THR A 149 -0.81 19.55 -12.99
CA THR A 149 0.58 20.00 -12.75
C THR A 149 1.62 19.38 -13.67
N GLY A 150 1.21 18.43 -14.50
CA GLY A 150 2.08 17.72 -15.42
C GLY A 150 3.09 16.80 -14.74
N LEU A 151 4.02 16.30 -15.56
CA LEU A 151 5.09 15.40 -15.11
C LEU A 151 5.96 16.04 -14.02
N ILE A 152 6.22 17.34 -14.11
CA ILE A 152 7.05 18.07 -13.14
C ILE A 152 6.36 18.09 -11.76
N GLY A 153 5.07 18.41 -11.71
CA GLY A 153 4.31 18.42 -10.46
C GLY A 153 4.12 17.03 -9.87
N ALA A 154 3.89 16.03 -10.73
CA ALA A 154 3.82 14.62 -10.32
C ALA A 154 5.16 14.16 -9.71
N ALA A 155 6.28 14.42 -10.40
CA ALA A 155 7.62 14.09 -9.91
C ALA A 155 7.96 14.81 -8.59
N ALA A 156 7.60 16.10 -8.46
CA ALA A 156 7.80 16.84 -7.22
C ALA A 156 7.05 16.21 -6.05
N LEU A 157 5.79 15.81 -6.25
CA LEU A 157 5.01 15.13 -5.22
C LEU A 157 5.63 13.78 -4.82
N ILE A 158 6.08 12.99 -5.80
CA ILE A 158 6.79 11.72 -5.59
C ILE A 158 8.05 11.93 -4.74
N VAL A 159 8.86 12.92 -5.07
CA VAL A 159 10.08 13.25 -4.32
C VAL A 159 9.74 13.69 -2.90
N LEU A 160 8.71 14.50 -2.69
CA LEU A 160 8.26 14.91 -1.35
C LEU A 160 7.87 13.70 -0.48
N PHE A 161 7.10 12.75 -1.03
CA PHE A 161 6.75 11.52 -0.31
C PHE A 161 7.98 10.66 0.00
N ALA A 162 8.89 10.51 -0.96
CA ALA A 162 10.15 9.78 -0.76
C ALA A 162 11.00 10.42 0.35
N LEU A 163 11.12 11.75 0.37
CA LEU A 163 11.81 12.49 1.42
C LEU A 163 11.13 12.32 2.78
N LEU A 164 9.80 12.35 2.83
CA LEU A 164 9.03 12.12 4.06
C LEU A 164 9.32 10.72 4.62
N ILE A 165 9.22 9.69 3.78
CA ILE A 165 9.51 8.29 4.17
C ILE A 165 10.96 8.16 4.65
N ALA A 166 11.91 8.73 3.92
CA ALA A 166 13.33 8.72 4.30
C ALA A 166 13.56 9.39 5.67
N ARG A 167 12.90 10.51 5.94
CA ARG A 167 12.98 11.20 7.24
C ARG A 167 12.36 10.39 8.37
N ILE A 168 11.22 9.74 8.15
CA ILE A 168 10.61 8.85 9.14
C ILE A 168 11.55 7.67 9.45
N LEU A 169 12.16 7.06 8.43
CA LEU A 169 13.13 5.97 8.60
C LEU A 169 14.38 6.43 9.36
N GLN A 170 14.94 7.61 9.03
CA GLN A 170 16.08 8.19 9.75
C GLN A 170 15.75 8.42 11.23
N THR A 171 14.56 8.96 11.52
CA THR A 171 14.10 9.18 12.90
C THR A 171 13.94 7.85 13.64
N GLY A 172 13.39 6.83 12.97
CA GLY A 172 13.26 5.48 13.51
C GLY A 172 14.61 4.85 13.83
N TRP A 173 15.58 4.98 12.92
CA TRP A 173 16.94 4.49 13.12
C TRP A 173 17.63 5.19 14.30
N SER A 174 17.54 6.52 14.37
CA SER A 174 18.09 7.29 15.48
C SER A 174 17.43 6.92 16.83
N ALA A 175 16.12 6.65 16.83
CA ALA A 175 15.44 6.16 18.02
C ALA A 175 15.93 4.77 18.45
N ALA A 176 16.17 3.88 17.49
CA ALA A 176 16.71 2.54 17.76
C ALA A 176 18.11 2.60 18.39
N THR A 177 19.02 3.44 17.85
CA THR A 177 20.39 3.62 18.41
C THR A 177 20.38 4.21 19.81
N LEU A 178 19.34 4.96 20.18
CA LEU A 178 19.14 5.51 21.53
C LEU A 178 18.40 4.54 22.48
N GLY A 179 18.18 3.28 22.08
CA GLY A 179 17.46 2.28 22.87
C GLY A 179 15.94 2.51 22.97
N ARG A 180 15.37 3.45 22.22
CA ARG A 180 13.95 3.76 22.21
C ARG A 180 13.19 2.86 21.22
N HIS A 181 13.24 1.55 21.46
CA HIS A 181 12.72 0.53 20.52
C HIS A 181 11.24 0.72 20.14
N PHE A 182 10.39 1.15 21.08
CA PHE A 182 8.99 1.42 20.78
C PHE A 182 8.82 2.53 19.74
N ALA A 183 9.50 3.67 19.94
CA ALA A 183 9.46 4.78 19.00
C ALA A 183 10.02 4.38 17.63
N ALA A 184 11.10 3.61 17.60
CA ALA A 184 11.68 3.07 16.38
C ALA A 184 10.67 2.22 15.58
N HIS A 185 9.99 1.27 16.24
CA HIS A 185 9.00 0.41 15.59
C HIS A 185 7.77 1.18 15.11
N VAL A 186 7.34 2.24 15.83
CA VAL A 186 6.27 3.12 15.37
C VAL A 186 6.69 3.85 14.09
N CYS A 187 7.91 4.42 14.05
CA CYS A 187 8.44 5.06 12.86
C CYS A 187 8.53 4.08 11.67
N PHE A 188 9.06 2.88 11.89
CA PHE A 188 9.17 1.86 10.84
C PHE A 188 7.80 1.43 10.30
N GLY A 189 6.82 1.19 11.19
CA GLY A 189 5.45 0.88 10.79
C GLY A 189 4.81 2.00 9.98
N THR A 190 4.99 3.25 10.41
CA THR A 190 4.49 4.43 9.69
C THR A 190 5.16 4.57 8.31
N ALA A 191 6.48 4.41 8.22
CA ALA A 191 7.20 4.45 6.94
C ALA A 191 6.71 3.37 5.98
N LEU A 192 6.52 2.13 6.47
CA LEU A 192 6.00 1.02 5.68
C LEU A 192 4.57 1.28 5.20
N MET A 193 3.72 1.87 6.04
CA MET A 193 2.36 2.25 5.65
C MET A 193 2.37 3.30 4.53
N PHE A 194 3.18 4.35 4.67
CA PHE A 194 3.30 5.37 3.63
C PHE A 194 3.92 4.81 2.35
N ALA A 195 4.94 3.95 2.44
CA ALA A 195 5.54 3.31 1.27
C ALA A 195 4.56 2.39 0.54
N ALA A 196 3.76 1.60 1.26
CA ALA A 196 2.75 0.75 0.68
C ALA A 196 1.61 1.56 0.04
N LYS A 197 1.15 2.62 0.72
CA LYS A 197 0.12 3.52 0.18
C LYS A 197 0.64 4.28 -1.05
N TYR A 198 1.91 4.69 -1.04
CA TYR A 198 2.57 5.30 -2.17
C TYR A 198 2.68 4.35 -3.38
N GLY A 199 3.05 3.09 -3.15
CA GLY A 199 3.06 2.07 -4.21
C GLY A 199 1.66 1.80 -4.78
N GLN A 200 0.58 2.01 -4.01
CA GLN A 200 -0.80 1.94 -4.53
C GLN A 200 -1.18 3.15 -5.40
N ILE A 201 -0.53 4.30 -5.26
CA ILE A 201 -0.75 5.45 -6.14
C ILE A 201 -0.28 5.14 -7.56
N GLU A 202 0.78 4.33 -7.70
CA GLU A 202 1.29 3.89 -9.01
C GLU A 202 0.65 2.59 -9.52
N LEU A 203 0.27 1.69 -8.61
CA LEU A 203 -0.38 0.42 -8.91
C LEU A 203 -1.87 0.59 -8.60
N VAL A 204 -2.63 0.91 -9.62
CA VAL A 204 -4.10 1.01 -9.60
C VAL A 204 -4.73 0.03 -8.62
N ARG A 205 -5.61 0.54 -7.77
CA ARG A 205 -6.34 -0.23 -6.76
C ARG A 205 -7.02 -1.47 -7.34
N PHE A 206 -6.60 -2.62 -6.84
CA PHE A 206 -7.34 -3.86 -7.03
C PHE A 206 -8.69 -3.84 -6.30
#